data_188d96096ef7108b963185cbd8827ea3
#
_entry.id   188d96096ef7108b963185cbd8827ea3
#
_cell.length_a   1.000
_cell.length_b   1.000
_cell.length_c   1.000
_cell.angle_alpha   90.00
_cell.angle_beta   90.00
_cell.angle_gamma   90.00
#
_symmetry.space_group_name_H-M   'P 1'
#
loop_
_entity.id
_entity.type
_entity.pdbx_description
1 polymer ?
#
loop_
_entity_poly.entity_id
_entity_poly.type
_entity_poly.pdbx_seq_one_letter_code
_entity_poly.pdbx_strand_id
1 'polypeptide(L)'
;METRVAVIGIIVEKKESVPALNELLSEYGDDIVGRMGIPYQKKNVSVISIVLDAEQDVINTLSGSIGRLDGVSAKTAYSNV
;
A
#
# COMPACT_ATOMS: atom_id res chain seq x y z
N MET A 1 -9.96 -20.73 3.40
CA MET A 1 -8.98 -19.81 3.98
C MET A 1 -9.64 -18.48 4.19
N GLU A 2 -9.43 -17.95 5.38
CA GLU A 2 -10.08 -16.70 5.75
C GLU A 2 -9.30 -15.50 5.25
N THR A 3 -10.03 -14.55 4.70
CA THR A 3 -9.44 -13.28 4.31
C THR A 3 -9.96 -12.17 5.21
N ARG A 4 -9.25 -11.07 5.23
CA ARG A 4 -9.62 -9.87 5.98
C ARG A 4 -9.55 -8.66 5.07
N VAL A 5 -10.41 -7.72 5.33
CA VAL A 5 -10.32 -6.43 4.67
C VAL A 5 -9.32 -5.57 5.44
N ALA A 6 -8.43 -4.92 4.73
CA ALA A 6 -7.44 -4.03 5.33
C ALA A 6 -7.25 -2.80 4.46
N VAL A 7 -6.83 -1.73 5.09
CA VAL A 7 -6.45 -0.49 4.42
C VAL A 7 -4.97 -0.25 4.71
N ILE A 8 -4.18 -0.04 3.67
CA ILE A 8 -2.78 0.35 3.85
C ILE A 8 -2.64 1.80 3.41
N GLY A 9 -2.25 2.66 4.37
CA GLY A 9 -1.92 4.04 4.07
C GLY A 9 -0.44 4.15 3.78
N ILE A 10 -0.10 4.80 2.67
CA ILE A 10 1.26 4.86 2.15
C ILE A 10 1.65 6.31 1.93
N ILE A 11 2.81 6.70 2.44
CA ILE A 11 3.38 8.03 2.18
C ILE A 11 4.66 7.82 1.39
N VAL A 12 4.76 8.44 0.22
CA VAL A 12 5.95 8.38 -0.63
C VAL A 12 6.62 9.73 -0.60
N GLU A 13 7.82 9.77 -0.02
CA GLU A 13 8.63 11.00 0.05
C GLU A 13 9.67 11.09 -1.05
N LYS A 14 10.00 9.97 -1.69
CA LYS A 14 10.94 9.93 -2.82
C LYS A 14 10.24 9.43 -4.06
N LYS A 15 10.11 10.31 -5.05
CA LYS A 15 9.44 9.99 -6.31
C LYS A 15 10.10 8.85 -7.07
N GLU A 16 11.38 8.66 -6.86
CA GLU A 16 12.16 7.61 -7.49
C GLU A 16 11.62 6.21 -7.14
N SER A 17 10.94 6.09 -6.00
CA SER A 17 10.37 4.82 -5.56
C SER A 17 8.99 4.52 -6.15
N VAL A 18 8.37 5.48 -6.84
CA VAL A 18 7.01 5.29 -7.38
C VAL A 18 6.94 4.14 -8.38
N PRO A 19 7.86 3.99 -9.34
CA PRO A 19 7.79 2.85 -10.25
C PRO A 19 7.84 1.50 -9.54
N ALA A 20 8.73 1.37 -8.56
CA ALA A 20 8.85 0.13 -7.78
C ALA A 20 7.59 -0.14 -6.97
N LEU A 21 7.00 0.90 -6.39
CA LEU A 21 5.74 0.78 -5.66
C LEU A 21 4.61 0.31 -6.58
N ASN A 22 4.48 0.93 -7.75
CA ASN A 22 3.44 0.56 -8.69
C ASN A 22 3.58 -0.89 -9.17
N GLU A 23 4.81 -1.32 -9.41
CA GLU A 23 5.08 -2.70 -9.81
C GLU A 23 4.69 -3.67 -8.70
N LEU A 24 5.04 -3.34 -7.46
CA LEU A 24 4.69 -4.15 -6.30
C LEU A 24 3.17 -4.26 -6.13
N LEU A 25 2.46 -3.14 -6.24
CA LEU A 25 1.00 -3.16 -6.12
C LEU A 25 0.34 -3.93 -7.26
N SER A 26 0.94 -3.91 -8.44
CA SER A 26 0.46 -4.67 -9.59
C SER A 26 0.48 -6.18 -9.33
N GLU A 27 1.49 -6.66 -8.60
CA GLU A 27 1.61 -8.07 -8.25
C GLU A 27 0.46 -8.54 -7.35
N TYR A 28 -0.15 -7.62 -6.62
CA TYR A 28 -1.25 -7.93 -5.70
C TYR A 28 -2.60 -7.44 -6.24
N GLY A 29 -2.67 -7.19 -7.55
CA GLY A 29 -3.86 -6.61 -8.16
C GLY A 29 -5.13 -7.40 -7.92
N ASP A 30 -5.04 -8.72 -7.85
CA ASP A 30 -6.21 -9.58 -7.63
C ASP A 30 -6.78 -9.42 -6.22
N ASP A 31 -5.96 -9.01 -5.26
CA ASP A 31 -6.37 -8.84 -3.87
C ASP A 31 -6.79 -7.40 -3.55
N ILE A 32 -6.42 -6.47 -4.42
CA ILE A 32 -6.71 -5.05 -4.19
C ILE A 32 -8.13 -4.73 -4.68
N VAL A 33 -8.96 -4.27 -3.76
CA VAL A 33 -10.35 -3.90 -4.04
C VAL A 33 -10.42 -2.49 -4.65
N GLY A 34 -9.55 -1.60 -4.21
CA GLY A 34 -9.52 -0.24 -4.71
C GLY A 34 -8.29 0.49 -4.21
N ARG A 35 -7.98 1.59 -4.89
CA ARG A 35 -6.87 2.44 -4.47
C ARG A 35 -7.18 3.89 -4.78
N MET A 36 -6.60 4.78 -3.99
CA MET A 36 -6.73 6.21 -4.17
C MET A 36 -5.36 6.85 -3.94
N GLY A 37 -4.99 7.76 -4.81
CA GLY A 37 -3.71 8.45 -4.69
C GLY A 37 -3.90 9.95 -4.79
N ILE A 38 -3.19 10.69 -3.94
CA ILE A 38 -3.24 12.14 -3.92
C ILE A 38 -1.81 12.66 -3.93
N PRO A 39 -1.35 13.25 -5.05
CA PRO A 39 -0.06 13.94 -5.04
C PRO A 39 -0.21 15.26 -4.28
N TYR A 40 0.58 15.45 -3.25
CA TYR A 40 0.51 16.66 -2.45
C TYR A 40 1.77 17.50 -2.68
N GLN A 41 1.67 18.42 -3.61
CA GLN A 41 2.82 19.19 -4.09
C GLN A 41 3.42 20.11 -3.04
N LYS A 42 2.60 20.64 -2.15
CA LYS A 42 3.05 21.53 -1.10
C LYS A 42 4.15 20.94 -0.22
N LYS A 43 4.07 19.62 0.04
CA LYS A 43 5.04 18.90 0.84
C LYS A 43 5.90 17.97 0.01
N ASN A 44 5.70 17.95 -1.30
CA ASN A 44 6.43 17.10 -2.22
C ASN A 44 6.33 15.62 -1.85
N VAL A 45 5.14 15.18 -1.47
CA VAL A 45 4.86 13.78 -1.14
C VAL A 45 3.67 13.29 -1.93
N SER A 46 3.58 11.97 -2.09
CA SER A 46 2.36 11.32 -2.60
C SER A 46 1.75 10.51 -1.48
N VAL A 47 0.44 10.64 -1.32
CA VAL A 47 -0.32 9.87 -0.32
C VAL A 47 -1.18 8.87 -1.07
N ILE A 48 -1.03 7.59 -0.74
CA ILE A 48 -1.74 6.52 -1.42
C ILE A 48 -2.45 5.68 -0.38
N SER A 49 -3.69 5.34 -0.65
CA SER A 49 -4.46 4.46 0.21
C SER A 49 -4.94 3.29 -0.63
N ILE A 50 -4.71 2.07 -0.18
CA ILE A 50 -5.21 0.89 -0.86
C ILE A 50 -6.10 0.09 0.09
N VAL A 51 -7.16 -0.47 -0.47
CA VAL A 51 -8.06 -1.36 0.24
C VAL A 51 -7.87 -2.75 -0.37
N LEU A 52 -7.64 -3.74 0.46
CA LEU A 52 -7.48 -5.10 -0.05
C LEU A 52 -8.23 -6.09 0.84
N ASP A 53 -8.56 -7.22 0.24
CA ASP A 53 -9.19 -8.35 0.92
C ASP A 53 -8.31 -9.56 0.63
N ALA A 54 -7.57 -10.00 1.64
CA ALA A 54 -6.58 -11.05 1.48
C ALA A 54 -6.30 -11.71 2.83
N GLU A 55 -5.59 -12.85 2.78
CA GLU A 55 -5.13 -13.49 4.00
C GLU A 55 -4.17 -12.56 4.73
N GLN A 56 -4.16 -12.66 6.05
CA GLN A 56 -3.35 -11.78 6.87
C GLN A 56 -1.86 -11.83 6.52
N ASP A 57 -1.34 -13.02 6.22
CA ASP A 57 0.07 -13.15 5.82
C ASP A 57 0.38 -12.39 4.54
N VAL A 58 -0.56 -12.40 3.59
CA VAL A 58 -0.40 -11.67 2.33
C VAL A 58 -0.37 -10.16 2.60
N ILE A 59 -1.29 -9.69 3.43
CA ILE A 59 -1.37 -8.26 3.79
C ILE A 59 -0.07 -7.82 4.46
N ASN A 60 0.41 -8.60 5.43
CA ASN A 60 1.64 -8.29 6.16
C ASN A 60 2.85 -8.28 5.24
N THR A 61 2.94 -9.24 4.32
CA THR A 61 4.03 -9.31 3.36
C THR A 61 4.05 -8.09 2.45
N LEU A 62 2.88 -7.71 1.95
CA LEU A 62 2.78 -6.53 1.09
C LEU A 62 3.15 -5.26 1.85
N SER A 63 2.59 -5.08 3.04
CA SER A 63 2.89 -3.91 3.87
C SER A 63 4.38 -3.80 4.18
N GLY A 64 5.02 -4.91 4.53
CA GLY A 64 6.45 -4.95 4.79
C GLY A 64 7.28 -4.62 3.56
N SER A 65 6.88 -5.13 2.40
CA SER A 65 7.59 -4.85 1.14
C SER A 65 7.47 -3.38 0.76
N ILE A 66 6.28 -2.79 0.94
CA ILE A 66 6.10 -1.36 0.67
C ILE A 66 6.99 -0.53 1.59
N GLY A 67 7.02 -0.86 2.87
CA GLY A 67 7.79 -0.10 3.85
C GLY A 67 9.30 -0.21 3.66
N ARG A 68 9.78 -1.18 2.89
CA ARG A 68 11.21 -1.32 2.60
C ARG A 68 11.66 -0.47 1.40
N LEU A 69 10.73 0.09 0.65
CA LEU A 69 11.11 0.98 -0.45
C LEU A 69 11.66 2.29 0.11
N ASP A 70 12.67 2.83 -0.56
CA ASP A 70 13.35 4.03 -0.08
C ASP A 70 12.41 5.23 -0.08
N GLY A 71 12.32 5.91 1.06
CA GLY A 71 11.48 7.09 1.22
C GLY A 71 9.98 6.78 1.24
N VAL A 72 9.62 5.54 1.53
CA VAL A 72 8.21 5.11 1.57
C VAL A 72 7.90 4.57 2.97
N SER A 73 6.77 4.99 3.51
CA SER A 73 6.27 4.46 4.77
C SER A 73 4.85 3.92 4.58
N ALA A 74 4.51 2.93 5.36
CA ALA A 74 3.20 2.28 5.25
C ALA A 74 2.67 1.93 6.64
N LYS A 75 1.37 2.11 6.80
CA LYS A 75 0.64 1.70 8.01
C LYS A 75 -0.61 0.97 7.58
N THR A 76 -0.90 -0.13 8.26
CA THR A 76 -2.04 -0.98 7.93
C THR A 76 -3.09 -0.90 9.04
N ALA A 77 -4.33 -0.73 8.63
CA ALA A 77 -5.48 -0.85 9.52
C ALA A 77 -6.26 -2.10 9.09
N TYR A 78 -6.49 -2.99 10.04
CA TYR A 78 -7.22 -4.23 9.79
C TYR A 78 -8.66 -4.10 10.25
N SER A 79 -9.58 -4.67 9.47
CA SER A 79 -10.95 -4.82 9.92
C SER A 79 -11.06 -6.07 10.78
N ASN A 80 -12.23 -6.23 11.44
CA ASN A 80 -12.55 -7.46 12.15
C ASN A 80 -13.34 -8.45 11.27
N VAL A 81 -13.49 -8.11 10.01
CA VAL A 81 -14.23 -8.95 9.08
C VAL A 81 -13.39 -9.32 7.87
#